data_e37f6f4a9e3564c3c5963d348e8d9897
#
_entry.id   e37f6f4a9e3564c3c5963d348e8d9897
#
_cell.length_a   1.000
_cell.length_b   1.000
_cell.length_c   1.000
_cell.angle_alpha   90.00
_cell.angle_beta   90.00
_cell.angle_gamma   90.00
#
_symmetry.space_group_name_H-M   'P 1'
#
loop_
_entity.id
_entity.type
_entity.pdbx_description
1 polymer ?
#
loop_
_entity_poly.entity_id
_entity_poly.type
_entity_poly.pdbx_seq_one_letter_code
_entity_poly.pdbx_strand_id
1 'polypeptide(L)'
;MYNDVVKFIEACDQEKSFQNQYLYTNLIKEEFLEFLDAKTADDEVEQLDACMDLIWVILGYCYMKGYDVEGAWNEVARSNLAKIIPETGKVIKRDDGKVLKPEGWT
;
A
#
# COMPACT_ATOMS: atom_id res chain seq x y z
N MET A 1 -0.37 8.25 9.54
CA MET A 1 -0.78 7.98 8.14
C MET A 1 -2.22 7.53 8.04
N TYR A 2 -2.56 6.38 8.60
CA TYR A 2 -3.93 5.86 8.54
C TYR A 2 -4.96 6.77 9.23
N ASN A 3 -4.59 7.33 10.37
CA ASN A 3 -5.50 8.21 11.13
C ASN A 3 -5.90 9.46 10.34
N ASP A 4 -5.03 9.97 9.49
CA ASP A 4 -5.36 11.11 8.63
C ASP A 4 -6.45 10.75 7.63
N VAL A 5 -6.36 9.56 7.06
CA VAL A 5 -7.35 9.06 6.09
C VAL A 5 -8.70 8.89 6.78
N VAL A 6 -8.72 8.27 7.97
CA VAL A 6 -9.95 8.08 8.75
C VAL A 6 -10.61 9.42 9.06
N LYS A 7 -9.83 10.38 9.53
CA LYS A 7 -10.32 11.72 9.85
C LYS A 7 -10.96 12.38 8.64
N PHE A 8 -10.32 12.26 7.49
CA PHE A 8 -10.83 12.84 6.25
C PHE A 8 -12.14 12.18 5.81
N ILE A 9 -12.19 10.84 5.85
CA ILE A 9 -13.38 10.08 5.46
C ILE A 9 -14.57 10.43 6.37
N GLU A 10 -14.32 10.56 7.67
CA GLU A 10 -15.36 10.96 8.63
C GLU A 10 -15.87 12.36 8.32
N ALA A 11 -14.98 13.28 7.96
CA ALA A 11 -15.35 14.64 7.57
C ALA A 11 -16.14 14.69 6.26
N CYS A 12 -15.96 13.69 5.40
CA CYS A 12 -16.72 13.55 4.15
C CYS A 12 -18.08 12.89 4.36
N ASP A 13 -18.40 12.45 5.59
CA ASP A 13 -19.62 11.69 5.90
C ASP A 13 -19.77 10.43 5.04
N GLN A 14 -18.67 9.80 4.68
CA GLN A 14 -18.68 8.55 3.90
C GLN A 14 -18.85 7.36 4.83
N GLU A 15 -19.95 6.65 4.69
CA GLU A 15 -20.23 5.45 5.48
C GLU A 15 -19.44 4.25 4.96
N LYS A 16 -19.18 3.29 5.84
CA LYS A 16 -18.65 1.98 5.44
C LYS A 16 -19.74 1.22 4.72
N SER A 17 -19.82 1.39 3.42
CA SER A 17 -20.88 0.82 2.58
C SER A 17 -20.29 0.14 1.36
N PHE A 18 -21.09 -0.72 0.73
CA PHE A 18 -20.72 -1.37 -0.52
C PHE A 18 -20.41 -0.35 -1.61
N GLN A 19 -21.22 0.71 -1.68
CA GLN A 19 -21.02 1.78 -2.65
C GLN A 19 -19.67 2.47 -2.45
N ASN A 20 -19.32 2.76 -1.21
CA ASN A 20 -18.04 3.44 -0.92
C ASN A 20 -16.85 2.52 -1.09
N GLN A 21 -17.00 1.21 -0.86
CA GLN A 21 -15.98 0.23 -1.22
C GLN A 21 -15.69 0.28 -2.72
N TYR A 22 -16.75 0.35 -3.52
CA TYR A 22 -16.64 0.44 -4.96
C TYR A 22 -16.01 1.75 -5.41
N LEU A 23 -16.39 2.86 -4.77
CA LEU A 23 -15.79 4.17 -5.00
C LEU A 23 -14.27 4.11 -4.83
N TYR A 24 -13.81 3.56 -3.71
CA TYR A 24 -12.37 3.48 -3.43
C TYR A 24 -11.64 2.52 -4.35
N THR A 25 -12.28 1.47 -4.81
CA THR A 25 -11.72 0.59 -5.84
C THR A 25 -11.44 1.37 -7.12
N ASN A 26 -12.40 2.21 -7.53
CA ASN A 26 -12.23 3.06 -8.71
C ASN A 26 -11.17 4.13 -8.52
N LEU A 27 -11.09 4.71 -7.32
CA LEU A 27 -10.06 5.70 -7.00
C LEU A 27 -8.66 5.08 -7.04
N ILE A 28 -8.50 3.86 -6.55
CA ILE A 28 -7.22 3.13 -6.62
C ILE A 28 -6.78 2.97 -8.08
N LYS A 29 -7.70 2.57 -8.94
CA LYS A 29 -7.43 2.41 -10.36
C LYS A 29 -7.04 3.74 -11.00
N GLU A 30 -7.78 4.80 -10.68
CA GLU A 30 -7.54 6.14 -11.20
C GLU A 30 -6.17 6.67 -10.78
N GLU A 31 -5.82 6.56 -9.51
CA GLU A 31 -4.53 7.02 -8.99
C GLU A 31 -3.37 6.20 -9.53
N PHE A 32 -3.57 4.90 -9.75
CA PHE A 32 -2.56 4.07 -10.37
C PHE A 32 -2.26 4.51 -11.81
N LEU A 33 -3.30 4.84 -12.57
CA LEU A 33 -3.13 5.35 -13.94
C LEU A 33 -2.42 6.70 -13.94
N GLU A 34 -2.74 7.59 -13.01
CA GLU A 34 -2.04 8.87 -12.85
C GLU A 34 -0.55 8.66 -12.54
N PHE A 35 -0.24 7.67 -11.71
CA PHE A 35 1.15 7.29 -11.44
C PHE A 35 1.87 6.88 -12.74
N LEU A 36 1.25 6.04 -13.55
CA LEU A 36 1.84 5.59 -14.81
C LEU A 36 2.05 6.76 -15.78
N ASP A 37 1.09 7.68 -15.85
CA ASP A 37 1.19 8.87 -16.70
C ASP A 37 2.33 9.78 -16.24
N ALA A 38 2.47 10.00 -14.94
CA ALA A 38 3.55 10.81 -14.38
C ALA A 38 4.92 10.18 -14.65
N LYS A 39 4.99 8.85 -14.58
CA LYS A 39 6.21 8.12 -14.89
C LYS A 39 6.58 8.25 -16.36
N THR A 40 5.61 8.15 -17.27
CA THR A 40 5.82 8.33 -18.71
C THR A 40 6.29 9.73 -19.03
N ALA A 41 5.75 10.74 -18.33
CA ALA A 41 6.14 12.14 -18.51
C ALA A 41 7.46 12.49 -17.83
N ASP A 42 8.06 11.56 -17.06
CA ASP A 42 9.28 11.77 -16.29
C ASP A 42 9.16 12.96 -15.33
N ASP A 43 7.98 13.13 -14.74
CA ASP A 43 7.67 14.20 -13.80
C ASP A 43 7.83 13.67 -12.37
N GLU A 44 8.96 14.00 -11.73
CA GLU A 44 9.30 13.47 -10.41
C GLU A 44 8.34 13.93 -9.31
N VAL A 45 7.89 15.19 -9.38
CA VAL A 45 6.97 15.73 -8.38
C VAL A 45 5.61 15.04 -8.49
N GLU A 46 5.10 14.90 -9.70
CA GLU A 46 3.82 14.23 -9.94
C GLU A 46 3.89 12.74 -9.62
N GLN A 47 5.03 12.10 -9.83
CA GLN A 47 5.22 10.70 -9.44
C GLN A 47 5.09 10.53 -7.93
N LEU A 48 5.73 11.40 -7.16
CA LEU A 48 5.65 11.34 -5.70
C LEU A 48 4.22 11.60 -5.21
N ASP A 49 3.58 12.62 -5.77
CA ASP A 49 2.19 12.97 -5.43
C ASP A 49 1.26 11.79 -5.72
N ALA A 50 1.40 11.19 -6.90
CA ALA A 50 0.59 10.03 -7.29
C ALA A 50 0.83 8.83 -6.37
N CYS A 51 2.06 8.60 -5.93
CA CYS A 51 2.37 7.54 -4.97
C CYS A 51 1.64 7.79 -3.64
N MET A 52 1.67 9.02 -3.14
CA MET A 52 1.01 9.36 -1.89
C MET A 52 -0.51 9.26 -2.01
N ASP A 53 -1.08 9.74 -3.10
CA ASP A 53 -2.52 9.64 -3.35
C ASP A 53 -2.96 8.18 -3.47
N LEU A 54 -2.14 7.35 -4.09
CA LEU A 54 -2.44 5.92 -4.22
C LEU A 54 -2.47 5.24 -2.84
N ILE A 55 -1.51 5.55 -1.98
CA ILE A 55 -1.50 5.03 -0.60
C ILE A 55 -2.76 5.51 0.14
N TRP A 56 -3.12 6.77 -0.03
CA TRP A 56 -4.29 7.36 0.61
C TRP A 56 -5.57 6.60 0.27
N VAL A 57 -5.82 6.37 -1.01
CA VAL A 57 -7.05 5.69 -1.43
C VAL A 57 -7.04 4.19 -1.12
N ILE A 58 -5.87 3.56 -1.07
CA ILE A 58 -5.75 2.17 -0.61
C ILE A 58 -6.17 2.07 0.86
N LEU A 59 -5.68 2.98 1.70
CA LEU A 59 -6.06 3.03 3.10
C LEU A 59 -7.56 3.35 3.27
N GLY A 60 -8.11 4.18 2.39
CA GLY A 60 -9.54 4.46 2.34
C GLY A 60 -10.36 3.20 2.07
N TYR A 61 -9.93 2.38 1.12
CA TYR A 61 -10.57 1.10 0.85
C TYR A 61 -10.54 0.19 2.09
N CYS A 62 -9.38 0.11 2.75
CA CYS A 62 -9.23 -0.69 3.95
C CYS A 62 -10.19 -0.24 5.05
N TYR A 63 -10.37 1.06 5.20
CA TYR A 63 -11.32 1.61 6.15
C TYR A 63 -12.76 1.20 5.82
N MET A 64 -13.14 1.28 4.54
CA MET A 64 -14.48 0.89 4.08
C MET A 64 -14.79 -0.59 4.34
N LYS A 65 -13.75 -1.42 4.29
CA LYS A 65 -13.88 -2.86 4.57
C LYS A 65 -13.81 -3.20 6.06
N GLY A 66 -13.43 -2.23 6.90
CA GLY A 66 -13.24 -2.48 8.34
C GLY A 66 -12.02 -3.33 8.64
N TYR A 67 -10.99 -3.29 7.80
CA TYR A 67 -9.78 -4.09 7.98
C TYR A 67 -8.91 -3.56 9.13
N ASP A 68 -8.27 -4.47 9.84
CA ASP A 68 -7.23 -4.13 10.82
C ASP A 68 -5.93 -3.80 10.10
N VAL A 69 -5.80 -2.54 9.70
CA VAL A 69 -4.65 -2.07 8.91
C VAL A 69 -3.35 -2.20 9.68
N GLU A 70 -3.34 -1.80 10.96
CA GLU A 70 -2.14 -1.85 11.78
C GLU A 70 -1.65 -3.28 12.00
N GLY A 71 -2.58 -4.18 12.37
CA GLY A 71 -2.24 -5.59 12.56
C GLY A 71 -1.74 -6.25 11.28
N ALA A 72 -2.40 -5.96 10.16
CA ALA A 72 -2.00 -6.51 8.85
C ALA A 72 -0.63 -5.96 8.42
N TRP A 73 -0.38 -4.67 8.63
CA TRP A 73 0.92 -4.07 8.33
C TRP A 73 2.03 -4.72 9.14
N ASN A 74 1.80 -4.88 10.45
CA ASN A 74 2.79 -5.50 11.34
C ASN A 74 3.14 -6.92 10.89
N GLU A 75 2.15 -7.69 10.43
CA GLU A 75 2.39 -9.04 9.93
C GLU A 75 3.14 -9.05 8.60
N VAL A 76 2.80 -8.16 7.68
CA VAL A 76 3.52 -8.02 6.41
C VAL A 76 4.98 -7.60 6.68
N ALA A 77 5.18 -6.63 7.58
CA ALA A 77 6.52 -6.17 7.95
C ALA A 77 7.32 -7.31 8.59
N ARG A 78 6.74 -8.04 9.55
CA ARG A 78 7.38 -9.18 10.19
C ARG A 78 7.81 -10.22 9.14
N SER A 79 6.88 -10.56 8.25
CA SER A 79 7.11 -11.57 7.22
C SER A 79 8.23 -11.17 6.26
N ASN A 80 8.25 -9.91 5.84
CA ASN A 80 9.30 -9.43 4.94
C ASN A 80 10.65 -9.31 5.63
N LEU A 81 10.68 -8.78 6.85
CA LEU A 81 11.92 -8.63 7.60
C LEU A 81 12.51 -10.00 7.98
N ALA A 82 11.67 -11.02 8.16
CA ALA A 82 12.13 -12.40 8.43
C ALA A 82 12.88 -13.02 7.25
N LYS A 83 12.81 -12.41 6.05
CA LYS A 83 13.60 -12.86 4.89
C LYS A 83 15.06 -12.43 4.99
N ILE A 84 15.37 -11.51 5.89
CA ILE A 84 16.74 -11.04 6.10
C ILE A 84 17.49 -12.13 6.88
N ILE A 85 18.63 -12.55 6.33
CA ILE A 85 19.48 -13.57 6.97
C ILE A 85 20.30 -12.89 8.06
N PRO A 86 20.14 -13.31 9.35
CA PRO A 86 20.84 -12.63 10.46
C PRO A 86 22.37 -12.60 10.32
N GLU A 87 22.95 -13.68 9.81
CA GLU A 87 24.41 -13.81 9.69
C GLU A 87 25.02 -12.83 8.69
N THR A 88 24.27 -12.46 7.66
CA THR A 88 24.75 -11.56 6.60
C THR A 88 24.10 -10.20 6.62
N GLY A 89 22.93 -10.06 7.26
CA GLY A 89 22.10 -8.85 7.22
C GLY A 89 21.50 -8.60 5.84
N LYS A 90 21.46 -9.63 4.98
CA LYS A 90 21.01 -9.51 3.59
C LYS A 90 19.94 -10.55 3.28
N VAL A 91 19.24 -10.34 2.16
CA VAL A 91 18.26 -11.28 1.65
C VAL A 91 18.86 -12.09 0.50
N ILE A 92 18.25 -13.23 0.18
CA ILE A 92 18.59 -14.02 -1.00
C ILE A 92 17.70 -13.55 -2.15
N LYS A 93 18.30 -13.28 -3.30
CA LYS A 93 17.57 -12.82 -4.49
C LYS A 93 17.68 -13.82 -5.63
N ARG A 94 16.61 -13.92 -6.40
CA ARG A 94 16.61 -14.61 -7.67
C ARG A 94 17.33 -13.72 -8.72
N ASP A 95 17.70 -14.29 -9.86
CA ASP A 95 18.43 -13.55 -10.91
C ASP A 95 17.67 -12.30 -11.40
N ASP A 96 16.33 -12.32 -11.38
CA ASP A 96 15.50 -11.18 -11.75
C ASP A 96 15.34 -10.15 -10.64
N GLY A 97 16.00 -10.36 -9.49
CA GLY A 97 15.95 -9.46 -8.34
C GLY A 97 14.86 -9.76 -7.32
N LYS A 98 14.03 -10.76 -7.57
CA LYS A 98 12.98 -11.14 -6.62
C LYS A 98 13.58 -11.77 -5.38
N VAL A 99 13.16 -11.29 -4.20
CA VAL A 99 13.60 -11.81 -2.90
C VAL A 99 12.99 -13.19 -2.68
N LEU A 100 13.85 -14.14 -2.28
CA LEU A 100 13.43 -15.50 -1.98
C LEU A 100 13.25 -15.69 -0.48
N LYS A 101 12.37 -16.62 -0.12
CA LYS A 101 12.17 -17.03 1.27
C LYS A 101 13.34 -17.94 1.68
N PRO A 102 14.07 -17.60 2.77
CA PRO A 102 15.13 -18.47 3.24
C PRO A 102 14.55 -19.75 3.83
N GLU A 103 15.40 -20.77 3.96
CA GLU A 103 15.02 -22.01 4.63
C GLU A 103 14.58 -21.73 6.06
N GLY A 104 13.49 -22.33 6.48
CA GLY A 104 12.93 -22.13 7.81
C GLY A 104 12.12 -20.82 7.97
N TRP A 105 11.92 -20.08 6.91
CA TRP A 105 11.11 -18.84 6.96
C TRP A 105 9.65 -19.17 7.30
N THR A 106 9.07 -18.37 8.20
CA THR A 106 7.68 -18.53 8.62
C THR A 106 6.90 -17.22 8.54
#